data_bc624321be66b60b759f186538262664
#
_entry.id   bc624321be66b60b759f186538262664
#
_cell.length_a   1.000
_cell.length_b   1.000
_cell.length_c   1.000
_cell.angle_alpha   90.00
_cell.angle_beta   90.00
_cell.angle_gamma   90.00
#
_symmetry.space_group_name_H-M   'P 1'
#
loop_
_entity.id
_entity.type
_entity.pdbx_description
1 polymer ?
#
loop_
_entity_poly.entity_id
_entity_poly.type
_entity_poly.pdbx_seq_one_letter_code
_entity_poly.pdbx_strand_id
1 'polypeptide(L)'
;MRCEESKNLCVMHGVVYRIPCECGKVYIGKTGRPMQDRIKEHERDIRLARTQTCAVSEHANNTGHSPLWNEVKFIDRDPHWYTRRVKEAIHIRLHPNNINRDSGIEILEAWMPMIKKHNNRRTARQ
;
A
#
# COMPACT_ATOMS: atom_id res chain seq x y z
N MET A 1 13.27 6.78 -0.05
CA MET A 1 13.61 5.52 0.64
C MET A 1 15.00 5.07 0.26
N ARG A 2 15.79 4.73 1.24
CA ARG A 2 17.09 4.12 0.99
C ARG A 2 16.95 2.60 1.02
N CYS A 3 17.42 1.95 -0.03
CA CYS A 3 17.30 0.51 -0.17
C CYS A 3 18.46 -0.27 0.45
N GLU A 4 19.41 0.42 1.07
CA GLU A 4 20.64 -0.17 1.60
C GLU A 4 20.38 -1.19 2.73
N GLU A 5 19.40 -0.90 3.59
CA GLU A 5 19.06 -1.76 4.71
C GLU A 5 18.06 -2.85 4.35
N SER A 6 17.50 -2.76 3.14
CA SER A 6 16.41 -3.62 2.71
C SER A 6 16.58 -4.04 1.25
N LYS A 7 17.79 -4.41 0.87
CA LYS A 7 18.09 -4.76 -0.53
C LYS A 7 17.11 -5.78 -1.11
N ASN A 8 16.75 -6.78 -0.32
CA ASN A 8 15.80 -7.81 -0.76
C ASN A 8 14.39 -7.22 -0.95
N LEU A 9 14.01 -6.27 -0.11
CA LEU A 9 12.70 -5.61 -0.19
C LEU A 9 12.60 -4.69 -1.39
N CYS A 10 13.68 -3.96 -1.69
CA CYS A 10 13.69 -3.02 -2.81
C CYS A 10 13.52 -3.69 -4.16
N VAL A 11 13.99 -4.92 -4.32
CA VAL A 11 13.90 -5.67 -5.57
C VAL A 11 12.70 -6.61 -5.61
N MET A 12 11.97 -6.77 -4.52
CA MET A 12 10.79 -7.63 -4.50
C MET A 12 9.69 -7.06 -5.40
N HIS A 13 9.04 -7.95 -6.11
CA HIS A 13 7.91 -7.63 -6.99
C HIS A 13 6.73 -8.54 -6.67
N GLY A 14 5.56 -8.20 -7.21
CA GLY A 14 4.35 -8.96 -6.94
C GLY A 14 3.89 -8.80 -5.50
N VAL A 15 3.89 -7.58 -4.96
CA VAL A 15 3.60 -7.32 -3.55
C VAL A 15 2.41 -6.38 -3.38
N VAL A 16 1.77 -6.52 -2.23
CA VAL A 16 0.85 -5.51 -1.67
C VAL A 16 1.64 -4.80 -0.57
N TYR A 17 1.65 -3.49 -0.60
CA TYR A 17 2.50 -2.69 0.28
C TYR A 17 1.70 -1.61 0.99
N ARG A 18 2.28 -1.11 2.07
CA ARG A 18 1.71 -0.04 2.87
C ARG A 18 2.72 1.09 2.98
N ILE A 19 2.29 2.29 2.60
CA ILE A 19 3.09 3.51 2.78
C ILE A 19 2.43 4.34 3.88
N PRO A 20 3.02 4.42 5.08
CA PRO A 20 2.48 5.29 6.12
C PRO A 20 2.80 6.75 5.84
N CYS A 21 1.92 7.64 6.27
CA CYS A 21 2.13 9.06 6.22
C CYS A 21 2.43 9.59 7.63
N GLU A 22 3.15 10.71 7.73
CA GLU A 22 3.45 11.33 9.02
C GLU A 22 2.20 11.67 9.82
N CYS A 23 1.05 11.83 9.17
CA CYS A 23 -0.22 12.14 9.83
C CYS A 23 -0.93 10.92 10.41
N GLY A 24 -0.36 9.72 10.26
CA GLY A 24 -0.95 8.47 10.75
C GLY A 24 -1.84 7.74 9.76
N LYS A 25 -2.18 8.36 8.63
CA LYS A 25 -2.91 7.69 7.56
C LYS A 25 -1.96 6.84 6.72
N VAL A 26 -2.49 5.88 6.00
CA VAL A 26 -1.69 4.96 5.19
C VAL A 26 -2.24 4.85 3.78
N TYR A 27 -1.35 4.56 2.85
CA TYR A 27 -1.73 4.18 1.48
C TYR A 27 -1.46 2.70 1.29
N ILE A 28 -2.43 1.97 0.75
CA ILE A 28 -2.31 0.55 0.40
C ILE A 28 -2.20 0.48 -1.12
N GLY A 29 -1.15 -0.15 -1.60
CA GLY A 29 -0.94 -0.29 -3.04
C GLY A 29 -0.48 -1.69 -3.40
N LYS A 30 -0.38 -1.92 -4.70
CA LYS A 30 0.14 -3.16 -5.25
C LYS A 30 1.06 -2.84 -6.42
N THR A 31 2.01 -3.73 -6.67
CA THR A 31 2.86 -3.61 -7.84
C THR A 31 3.30 -4.97 -8.32
N GLY A 32 3.35 -5.16 -9.65
CA GLY A 32 3.96 -6.32 -10.27
C GLY A 32 5.44 -6.13 -10.56
N ARG A 33 5.94 -4.91 -10.40
CA ARG A 33 7.32 -4.52 -10.68
C ARG A 33 8.12 -4.39 -9.37
N PRO A 34 9.44 -4.27 -9.44
CA PRO A 34 10.25 -4.06 -8.24
C PRO A 34 9.76 -2.85 -7.43
N MET A 35 9.70 -3.01 -6.12
CA MET A 35 9.14 -1.97 -5.23
C MET A 35 9.92 -0.65 -5.33
N GLN A 36 11.24 -0.71 -5.53
CA GLN A 36 12.06 0.50 -5.68
C GLN A 36 11.59 1.37 -6.84
N ASP A 37 11.17 0.75 -7.95
CA ASP A 37 10.66 1.49 -9.11
C ASP A 37 9.34 2.16 -8.79
N ARG A 38 8.48 1.47 -8.08
CA ARG A 38 7.16 2.00 -7.69
C ARG A 38 7.29 3.16 -6.71
N ILE A 39 8.22 3.09 -5.76
CA ILE A 39 8.49 4.19 -4.83
C ILE A 39 8.99 5.41 -5.58
N LYS A 40 9.89 5.22 -6.54
CA LYS A 40 10.40 6.33 -7.36
C LYS A 40 9.28 7.01 -8.14
N GLU A 41 8.32 6.23 -8.64
CA GLU A 41 7.15 6.78 -9.33
C GLU A 41 6.30 7.62 -8.39
N HIS A 42 6.03 7.15 -7.18
CA HIS A 42 5.29 7.92 -6.18
C HIS A 42 6.01 9.23 -5.83
N GLU A 43 7.31 9.18 -5.59
CA GLU A 43 8.11 10.37 -5.29
C GLU A 43 8.07 11.37 -6.43
N ARG A 44 8.16 10.87 -7.67
CA ARG A 44 8.10 11.71 -8.86
C ARG A 44 6.73 12.36 -9.00
N ASP A 45 5.66 11.61 -8.77
CA ASP A 45 4.29 12.15 -8.84
C ASP A 45 4.09 13.26 -7.81
N ILE A 46 4.63 13.11 -6.60
CA ILE A 46 4.56 14.14 -5.57
C ILE A 46 5.33 15.39 -6.03
N ARG A 47 6.55 15.23 -6.52
CA ARG A 47 7.39 16.33 -6.97
C ARG A 47 6.76 17.09 -8.12
N LEU A 48 6.11 16.40 -9.03
CA LEU A 48 5.46 17.00 -10.21
C LEU A 48 4.01 17.38 -9.95
N ALA A 49 3.52 17.22 -8.71
CA ALA A 49 2.17 17.54 -8.29
C ALA A 49 1.08 16.86 -9.13
N ARG A 50 1.30 15.59 -9.47
CA ARG A 50 0.35 14.80 -10.26
C ARG A 50 -0.76 14.26 -9.36
N THR A 51 -1.66 15.13 -8.94
CA THR A 51 -2.68 14.80 -7.94
C THR A 51 -3.84 13.98 -8.49
N GLN A 52 -4.05 13.97 -9.80
CA GLN A 52 -5.17 13.25 -10.41
C GLN A 52 -4.92 11.76 -10.57
N THR A 53 -3.68 11.35 -10.72
CA THR A 53 -3.33 9.96 -11.02
C THR A 53 -2.78 9.18 -9.83
N CYS A 54 -2.48 9.85 -8.72
CA CYS A 54 -1.82 9.25 -7.58
C CYS A 54 -2.39 9.77 -6.27
N ALA A 55 -3.01 8.88 -5.48
CA ALA A 55 -3.58 9.25 -4.18
C ALA A 55 -2.52 9.72 -3.18
N VAL A 56 -1.32 9.13 -3.23
CA VAL A 56 -0.21 9.55 -2.37
C VAL A 56 0.20 10.99 -2.69
N SER A 57 0.32 11.32 -3.98
CA SER A 57 0.65 12.66 -4.42
C SER A 57 -0.44 13.66 -4.05
N GLU A 58 -1.69 13.29 -4.24
CA GLU A 58 -2.82 14.14 -3.86
C GLU A 58 -2.78 14.49 -2.38
N HIS A 59 -2.61 13.48 -1.53
CA HIS A 59 -2.54 13.69 -0.08
C HIS A 59 -1.35 14.57 0.30
N ALA A 60 -0.16 14.30 -0.23
CA ALA A 60 1.04 15.07 0.08
C ALA A 60 0.93 16.52 -0.37
N ASN A 61 0.41 16.76 -1.58
CA ASN A 61 0.31 18.12 -2.12
C ASN A 61 -0.82 18.92 -1.47
N ASN A 62 -1.93 18.28 -1.12
CA ASN A 62 -3.08 18.98 -0.54
C ASN A 62 -2.91 19.26 0.96
N THR A 63 -2.18 18.42 1.67
CA THR A 63 -2.03 18.55 3.13
C THR A 63 -0.65 19.02 3.57
N GLY A 64 0.34 18.88 2.71
CA GLY A 64 1.73 19.13 3.08
C GLY A 64 2.38 18.01 3.88
N HIS A 65 1.67 16.91 4.12
CA HIS A 65 2.22 15.77 4.86
C HIS A 65 3.15 14.94 3.98
N SER A 66 4.23 14.44 4.58
CA SER A 66 5.21 13.62 3.86
C SER A 66 5.00 12.14 4.12
N PRO A 67 5.08 11.29 3.08
CA PRO A 67 5.11 9.85 3.28
C PRO A 67 6.37 9.44 4.03
N LEU A 68 6.25 8.43 4.88
CA LEU A 68 7.37 7.89 5.64
C LEU A 68 8.01 6.76 4.84
N TRP A 69 8.83 7.11 3.87
CA TRP A 69 9.42 6.15 2.93
C TRP A 69 10.23 5.06 3.61
N ASN A 70 10.85 5.36 4.74
CA ASN A 70 11.63 4.38 5.50
C ASN A 70 10.78 3.36 6.24
N GLU A 71 9.48 3.59 6.32
CA GLU A 71 8.54 2.73 7.03
C GLU A 71 7.59 1.99 6.09
N VAL A 72 7.87 2.00 4.80
CA VAL A 72 7.12 1.20 3.82
C VAL A 72 7.27 -0.28 4.15
N LYS A 73 6.15 -1.00 4.19
CA LYS A 73 6.14 -2.42 4.52
C LYS A 73 5.39 -3.22 3.49
N PHE A 74 5.85 -4.44 3.26
CA PHE A 74 5.11 -5.41 2.47
C PHE A 74 4.14 -6.12 3.42
N ILE A 75 2.87 -6.08 3.09
CA ILE A 75 1.83 -6.66 3.92
C ILE A 75 1.23 -7.92 3.29
N ASP A 76 1.51 -8.17 2.03
CA ASP A 76 1.12 -9.39 1.35
C ASP A 76 1.95 -9.58 0.09
N ARG A 77 1.86 -10.75 -0.50
CA ARG A 77 2.59 -11.07 -1.73
C ARG A 77 1.79 -12.05 -2.58
N ASP A 78 1.79 -11.84 -3.87
CA ASP A 78 1.26 -12.80 -4.83
C ASP A 78 1.81 -12.50 -6.22
N PRO A 79 2.42 -13.46 -6.90
CA PRO A 79 2.93 -13.24 -8.25
C PRO A 79 1.80 -13.05 -9.28
N HIS A 80 0.61 -13.57 -9.00
CA HIS A 80 -0.51 -13.49 -9.92
C HIS A 80 -1.23 -12.14 -9.78
N TRP A 81 -1.36 -11.41 -10.89
CA TRP A 81 -1.88 -10.05 -10.87
C TRP A 81 -3.30 -9.95 -10.32
N TYR A 82 -4.17 -10.88 -10.64
CA TYR A 82 -5.57 -10.83 -10.18
C TYR A 82 -5.68 -11.12 -8.69
N THR A 83 -4.99 -12.17 -8.22
CA THR A 83 -4.99 -12.51 -6.80
C THR A 83 -4.38 -11.40 -5.96
N ARG A 84 -3.33 -10.76 -6.48
CA ARG A 84 -2.72 -9.59 -5.84
C ARG A 84 -3.71 -8.44 -5.73
N ARG A 85 -4.53 -8.24 -6.76
CA ARG A 85 -5.59 -7.22 -6.78
C ARG A 85 -6.65 -7.49 -5.72
N VAL A 86 -7.03 -8.76 -5.54
CA VAL A 86 -7.97 -9.16 -4.48
C VAL A 86 -7.35 -8.88 -3.11
N LYS A 87 -6.09 -9.24 -2.91
CA LYS A 87 -5.39 -9.01 -1.65
C LYS A 87 -5.28 -7.53 -1.33
N GLU A 88 -5.00 -6.69 -2.31
CA GLU A 88 -5.01 -5.24 -2.11
C GLU A 88 -6.36 -4.75 -1.60
N ALA A 89 -7.44 -5.17 -2.25
CA ALA A 89 -8.79 -4.77 -1.85
C ALA A 89 -9.13 -5.19 -0.42
N ILE A 90 -8.70 -6.38 -0.04
CA ILE A 90 -8.87 -6.88 1.34
C ILE A 90 -8.11 -5.98 2.32
N HIS A 91 -6.85 -5.67 2.04
CA HIS A 91 -6.04 -4.85 2.91
C HIS A 91 -6.53 -3.40 3.01
N ILE A 92 -7.07 -2.84 1.92
CA ILE A 92 -7.68 -1.51 1.97
C ILE A 92 -8.82 -1.50 3.00
N ARG A 93 -9.64 -2.53 3.00
CA ARG A 93 -10.77 -2.64 3.94
C ARG A 93 -10.33 -2.89 5.37
N LEU A 94 -9.18 -3.54 5.56
CA LEU A 94 -8.62 -3.79 6.88
C LEU A 94 -7.90 -2.57 7.47
N HIS A 95 -7.71 -1.51 6.67
CA HIS A 95 -7.05 -0.28 7.10
C HIS A 95 -8.00 0.90 6.91
N PRO A 96 -8.93 1.15 7.86
CA PRO A 96 -9.91 2.23 7.70
C PRO A 96 -9.29 3.62 7.64
N ASN A 97 -8.04 3.77 8.08
CA ASN A 97 -7.30 5.03 8.01
C ASN A 97 -6.53 5.22 6.69
N ASN A 98 -6.92 4.51 5.62
CA ASN A 98 -6.25 4.63 4.35
C ASN A 98 -6.64 5.92 3.60
N ILE A 99 -5.75 6.36 2.71
CA ILE A 99 -5.97 7.51 1.83
C ILE A 99 -6.31 7.09 0.40
N ASN A 100 -6.59 5.81 0.19
CA ASN A 100 -6.94 5.29 -1.13
C ASN A 100 -8.23 5.94 -1.63
N ARG A 101 -8.29 6.26 -2.93
CA ARG A 101 -9.46 6.88 -3.54
C ARG A 101 -10.64 5.95 -3.62
N ASP A 102 -10.37 4.65 -3.80
CA ASP A 102 -11.40 3.64 -3.85
C ASP A 102 -10.95 2.41 -3.07
N SER A 103 -11.86 1.48 -2.90
CA SER A 103 -11.61 0.26 -2.13
C SER A 103 -11.05 -0.89 -2.98
N GLY A 104 -10.65 -0.61 -4.21
CA GLY A 104 -10.22 -1.64 -5.15
C GLY A 104 -11.41 -2.44 -5.67
N ILE A 105 -11.19 -3.71 -6.02
CA ILE A 105 -12.28 -4.55 -6.50
C ILE A 105 -13.29 -4.81 -5.39
N GLU A 106 -14.53 -5.07 -5.80
CA GLU A 106 -15.61 -5.30 -4.85
C GLU A 106 -15.41 -6.61 -4.09
N ILE A 107 -15.63 -6.55 -2.76
CA ILE A 107 -15.64 -7.71 -1.89
C ILE A 107 -16.96 -7.69 -1.14
N LEU A 108 -17.68 -8.81 -1.13
CA LEU A 108 -18.94 -8.90 -0.42
C LEU A 108 -18.74 -8.64 1.07
N GLU A 109 -19.53 -7.75 1.65
CA GLU A 109 -19.44 -7.40 3.06
C GLU A 109 -19.63 -8.63 3.97
N ALA A 110 -20.41 -9.59 3.53
CA ALA A 110 -20.63 -10.83 4.28
C ALA A 110 -19.32 -11.59 4.58
N TRP A 111 -18.28 -11.36 3.76
CA TRP A 111 -16.98 -12.02 3.95
C TRP A 111 -16.08 -11.28 4.95
N MET A 112 -16.39 -10.02 5.25
CA MET A 112 -15.53 -9.19 6.10
C MET A 112 -15.30 -9.74 7.51
N PRO A 113 -16.31 -10.30 8.23
CA PRO A 113 -16.03 -10.88 9.55
C PRO A 113 -15.02 -12.02 9.49
N MET A 114 -15.09 -12.86 8.45
CA MET A 114 -14.15 -13.95 8.24
C MET A 114 -12.75 -13.43 7.93
N ILE A 115 -12.66 -12.41 7.07
CA ILE A 115 -11.38 -11.78 6.70
C ILE A 115 -10.71 -11.17 7.93
N LYS A 116 -11.46 -10.44 8.75
CA LYS A 116 -10.94 -9.82 9.97
C LYS A 116 -10.45 -10.87 10.96
N LYS A 117 -11.20 -11.96 11.11
CA LYS A 117 -10.82 -13.05 12.00
C LYS A 117 -9.51 -13.70 11.55
N HIS A 118 -9.37 -13.96 10.26
CA HIS A 118 -8.15 -14.51 9.69
C HIS A 118 -6.95 -13.57 9.89
N ASN A 119 -7.14 -12.30 9.66
CA ASN A 119 -6.09 -11.28 9.84
C ASN A 119 -5.63 -11.21 11.30
N ASN A 120 -6.57 -11.25 12.24
CA ASN A 120 -6.25 -11.24 13.67
C ASN A 120 -5.42 -12.46 14.07
N ARG A 121 -5.74 -13.64 13.55
CA ARG A 121 -4.97 -14.85 13.80
C ARG A 121 -3.54 -14.74 13.27
N ARG A 122 -3.35 -14.18 12.09
CA ARG A 122 -2.02 -13.96 11.52
C ARG A 122 -1.20 -13.02 12.39
N THR A 123 -1.82 -11.94 12.83
CA THR A 123 -1.16 -10.94 13.68
C THR A 123 -0.76 -11.55 15.04
N ALA A 124 -1.61 -12.37 15.62
CA ALA A 124 -1.35 -13.00 16.91
C ALA A 124 -0.19 -14.01 16.87
N ARG A 125 0.13 -14.53 15.68
CA ARG A 125 1.22 -15.52 15.49
C ARG A 125 2.58 -14.87 15.24
N GLN A 126 2.59 -13.58 15.03
CA GLN A 126 3.83 -12.81 14.85
C GLN A 126 4.39 -12.32 16.22
#